data_e155c7d3f480e5c59b5d82d7dc14470a
#
_entry.id   e155c7d3f480e5c59b5d82d7dc14470a
#
_cell.length_a   1.000
_cell.length_b   1.000
_cell.length_c   1.000
_cell.angle_alpha   90.00
_cell.angle_beta   90.00
_cell.angle_gamma   90.00
#
_symmetry.space_group_name_H-M   'P 1'
#
loop_
_entity.id
_entity.type
_entity.pdbx_description
1 polymer ?
#
loop_
_entity_poly.entity_id
_entity_poly.type
_entity_poly.pdbx_seq_one_letter_code
_entity_poly.pdbx_strand_id
1 'polypeptide(L)'
;MEESPPAERKREQDGVDPSGMNFAVGGAGVVEGTREGPKLGRQVDKFKRMVRHGIIDDDLTDSVALIAFSGRRDYERFNDMTNTDVKAVVQEVTDKIADAVEQLMDLGVEKVVVTTLPPIGCTPGLSKTKDDVYDAKCDGQKVTSIHNTYLEEKVFQHKDVFNLDLKAAFNRLAAPSSRSKRFKYKLEPCCDSFDQGGYCGQITEDGEPQYNLGSKPDKFFNWDDINPTHAGWKAIVKEFEESIKNFAHI
;
A
#
# COMPACT_ATOMS: atom_id res chain seq x y z
N MET A 1 -8.61 -13.88 -12.42
CA MET A 1 -9.22 -12.53 -12.51
C MET A 1 -8.23 -11.67 -13.27
N GLU A 2 -8.59 -11.18 -14.45
CA GLU A 2 -7.68 -10.41 -15.32
C GLU A 2 -7.67 -8.91 -14.99
N GLU A 3 -8.75 -8.42 -14.38
CA GLU A 3 -8.90 -7.01 -14.00
C GLU A 3 -9.21 -6.86 -12.51
N SER A 4 -8.86 -5.71 -11.94
CA SER A 4 -9.21 -5.41 -10.56
C SER A 4 -10.69 -5.03 -10.47
N PRO A 5 -11.36 -5.29 -9.33
CA PRO A 5 -12.71 -4.83 -9.11
C PRO A 5 -12.86 -3.34 -9.37
N PRO A 6 -14.00 -2.88 -9.95
CA PRO A 6 -14.21 -1.48 -10.25
C PRO A 6 -14.21 -0.62 -8.98
N ALA A 7 -13.78 0.64 -9.12
CA ALA A 7 -13.84 1.58 -8.03
C ALA A 7 -15.30 1.83 -7.64
N GLU A 8 -15.61 1.83 -6.34
CA GLU A 8 -16.96 2.03 -5.81
C GLU A 8 -17.64 3.29 -6.37
N ARG A 9 -16.86 4.39 -6.51
CA ARG A 9 -17.37 5.65 -7.11
C ARG A 9 -17.77 5.55 -8.59
N LYS A 10 -17.38 4.47 -9.28
CA LYS A 10 -17.74 4.22 -10.68
C LYS A 10 -18.86 3.18 -10.80
N ARG A 11 -19.49 2.79 -9.70
CA ARG A 11 -20.59 1.85 -9.69
C ARG A 11 -21.72 2.38 -10.56
N GLU A 12 -22.13 1.60 -11.54
CA GLU A 12 -23.33 1.85 -12.34
C GLU A 12 -24.58 1.61 -11.51
N GLN A 13 -25.72 2.18 -11.92
CA GLN A 13 -26.97 2.13 -11.14
C GLN A 13 -27.55 0.71 -11.01
N ASP A 14 -27.06 -0.25 -11.81
CA ASP A 14 -27.67 -1.56 -12.01
C ASP A 14 -27.07 -2.71 -11.18
N GLY A 15 -26.22 -2.43 -10.20
CA GLY A 15 -25.77 -3.50 -9.29
C GLY A 15 -24.30 -3.43 -8.87
N VAL A 16 -23.88 -4.47 -8.16
CA VAL A 16 -22.49 -4.71 -7.76
C VAL A 16 -21.84 -5.63 -8.79
N ASP A 17 -20.64 -5.27 -9.24
CA ASP A 17 -19.86 -6.12 -10.12
C ASP A 17 -19.53 -7.45 -9.40
N PRO A 18 -19.76 -8.61 -10.03
CA PRO A 18 -19.49 -9.91 -9.41
C PRO A 18 -18.02 -10.14 -9.08
N SER A 19 -17.09 -9.38 -9.68
CA SER A 19 -15.66 -9.40 -9.31
C SER A 19 -15.37 -8.69 -7.99
N GLY A 20 -16.35 -7.97 -7.42
CA GLY A 20 -16.22 -7.25 -6.16
C GLY A 20 -16.19 -5.72 -6.31
N MET A 21 -15.65 -5.05 -5.31
CA MET A 21 -15.63 -3.58 -5.26
C MET A 21 -14.34 -3.04 -4.65
N ASN A 22 -13.83 -1.96 -5.20
CA ASN A 22 -12.63 -1.29 -4.73
C ASN A 22 -12.96 0.05 -4.07
N PHE A 23 -12.75 0.14 -2.76
CA PHE A 23 -12.96 1.34 -1.94
C PHE A 23 -11.71 2.22 -1.82
N ALA A 24 -10.57 1.78 -2.37
CA ALA A 24 -9.30 2.49 -2.22
C ALA A 24 -9.34 3.90 -2.82
N VAL A 25 -8.73 4.83 -2.12
CA VAL A 25 -8.57 6.22 -2.55
C VAL A 25 -7.10 6.62 -2.43
N GLY A 26 -6.54 7.12 -3.52
CA GLY A 26 -5.14 7.59 -3.54
C GLY A 26 -4.89 8.65 -2.47
N GLY A 27 -3.85 8.46 -1.66
CA GLY A 27 -3.53 9.36 -0.57
C GLY A 27 -4.45 9.28 0.66
N ALA A 28 -5.36 8.30 0.72
CA ALA A 28 -6.04 7.99 1.97
C ALA A 28 -5.01 7.62 3.04
N GLY A 29 -5.33 7.72 4.27
CA GLY A 29 -4.54 7.22 5.40
C GLY A 29 -5.43 6.40 6.30
N VAL A 30 -4.94 6.14 7.48
CA VAL A 30 -5.67 5.44 8.53
C VAL A 30 -6.12 6.42 9.61
N VAL A 31 -5.25 7.38 9.96
CA VAL A 31 -5.49 8.36 11.01
C VAL A 31 -6.19 9.60 10.45
N GLU A 32 -7.16 10.14 11.20
CA GLU A 32 -7.85 11.39 10.85
C GLU A 32 -6.89 12.61 10.93
N GLY A 33 -7.22 13.66 10.18
CA GLY A 33 -6.43 14.90 10.17
C GLY A 33 -5.28 14.96 9.16
N THR A 34 -4.97 13.85 8.49
CA THR A 34 -3.96 13.79 7.42
C THR A 34 -4.60 13.97 6.05
N ARG A 35 -4.79 15.19 5.57
CA ARG A 35 -5.42 15.54 4.27
C ARG A 35 -6.83 14.98 4.03
N GLU A 36 -7.51 15.53 3.02
CA GLU A 36 -8.87 15.14 2.61
C GLU A 36 -8.91 13.74 1.97
N GLY A 37 -10.03 13.07 2.14
CA GLY A 37 -10.33 11.75 1.58
C GLY A 37 -10.78 10.74 2.63
N PRO A 38 -11.54 9.71 2.22
CA PRO A 38 -12.07 8.71 3.14
C PRO A 38 -10.94 7.84 3.69
N LYS A 39 -10.70 7.94 4.99
CA LYS A 39 -9.77 7.09 5.74
C LYS A 39 -10.26 5.64 5.74
N LEU A 40 -9.39 4.71 6.15
CA LEU A 40 -9.71 3.28 6.21
C LEU A 40 -11.04 3.02 6.94
N GLY A 41 -11.24 3.60 8.13
CA GLY A 41 -12.48 3.44 8.88
C GLY A 41 -13.72 3.88 8.10
N ARG A 42 -13.64 5.01 7.36
CA ARG A 42 -14.77 5.47 6.52
C ARG A 42 -15.02 4.57 5.30
N GLN A 43 -13.99 3.93 4.77
CA GLN A 43 -14.14 2.93 3.69
C GLN A 43 -14.88 1.70 4.23
N VAL A 44 -14.50 1.21 5.41
CA VAL A 44 -15.19 0.12 6.10
C VAL A 44 -16.64 0.51 6.43
N ASP A 45 -16.88 1.70 6.98
CA ASP A 45 -18.25 2.19 7.25
C ASP A 45 -19.10 2.27 5.99
N LYS A 46 -18.51 2.62 4.85
CA LYS A 46 -19.22 2.65 3.57
C LYS A 46 -19.61 1.24 3.13
N PHE A 47 -18.70 0.29 3.22
CA PHE A 47 -18.97 -1.12 2.96
C PHE A 47 -20.11 -1.63 3.86
N LYS A 48 -20.03 -1.39 5.19
CA LYS A 48 -21.10 -1.75 6.15
C LYS A 48 -22.46 -1.19 5.76
N ARG A 49 -22.52 0.07 5.33
CA ARG A 49 -23.78 0.67 4.88
C ARG A 49 -24.34 -0.01 3.63
N MET A 50 -23.47 -0.41 2.69
CA MET A 50 -23.88 -1.07 1.47
C MET A 50 -24.45 -2.46 1.75
N VAL A 51 -23.85 -3.23 2.64
CA VAL A 51 -24.39 -4.51 3.13
C VAL A 51 -25.74 -4.29 3.81
N ARG A 52 -25.83 -3.35 4.78
CA ARG A 52 -27.10 -3.07 5.48
C ARG A 52 -28.26 -2.64 4.59
N HIS A 53 -27.99 -2.01 3.46
CA HIS A 53 -28.98 -1.56 2.50
C HIS A 53 -29.24 -2.58 1.38
N GLY A 54 -28.69 -3.79 1.47
CA GLY A 54 -28.85 -4.84 0.48
C GLY A 54 -28.25 -4.52 -0.89
N ILE A 55 -27.28 -3.58 -0.93
CA ILE A 55 -26.53 -3.25 -2.16
C ILE A 55 -25.45 -4.30 -2.40
N ILE A 56 -24.84 -4.78 -1.32
CA ILE A 56 -23.95 -5.94 -1.28
C ILE A 56 -24.70 -7.02 -0.51
N ASP A 57 -24.62 -8.26 -0.98
CA ASP A 57 -25.18 -9.41 -0.31
C ASP A 57 -24.63 -9.51 1.13
N ASP A 58 -25.46 -9.91 2.07
CA ASP A 58 -25.08 -10.12 3.46
C ASP A 58 -24.43 -11.50 3.68
N ASP A 59 -24.55 -12.43 2.72
CA ASP A 59 -23.76 -13.65 2.71
C ASP A 59 -22.36 -13.38 2.16
N LEU A 60 -21.42 -13.18 3.07
CA LEU A 60 -20.02 -12.85 2.80
C LEU A 60 -19.08 -14.05 3.07
N THR A 61 -19.61 -15.26 3.18
CA THR A 61 -18.83 -16.46 3.57
C THR A 61 -17.78 -16.87 2.53
N ASP A 62 -17.96 -16.50 1.26
CA ASP A 62 -16.96 -16.74 0.21
C ASP A 62 -16.15 -15.47 -0.16
N SER A 63 -16.22 -14.45 0.69
CA SER A 63 -15.59 -13.16 0.39
C SER A 63 -14.17 -13.04 0.91
N VAL A 64 -13.37 -12.24 0.19
CA VAL A 64 -12.01 -11.86 0.60
C VAL A 64 -11.90 -10.34 0.61
N ALA A 65 -11.53 -9.76 1.74
CA ALA A 65 -11.19 -8.34 1.83
C ALA A 65 -9.68 -8.14 1.78
N LEU A 66 -9.22 -7.12 1.04
CA LEU A 66 -7.83 -6.69 1.02
C LEU A 66 -7.70 -5.31 1.67
N ILE A 67 -6.94 -5.22 2.76
CA ILE A 67 -6.49 -3.96 3.37
C ILE A 67 -5.05 -3.70 2.90
N ALA A 68 -4.90 -2.76 1.95
CA ALA A 68 -3.60 -2.34 1.44
C ALA A 68 -3.18 -1.01 2.08
N PHE A 69 -2.06 -1.01 2.80
CA PHE A 69 -1.54 0.14 3.52
C PHE A 69 -0.11 0.49 3.07
N SER A 70 0.10 1.75 2.66
CA SER A 70 1.42 2.23 2.22
C SER A 70 2.19 3.03 3.29
N GLY A 71 1.52 3.50 4.33
CA GLY A 71 2.08 4.29 5.42
C GLY A 71 2.48 5.72 5.06
N ARG A 72 2.47 6.10 3.78
CA ARG A 72 3.04 7.38 3.36
C ARG A 72 2.42 8.58 4.09
N ARG A 73 1.09 8.63 4.20
CA ARG A 73 0.40 9.77 4.79
C ARG A 73 0.50 9.82 6.30
N ASP A 74 0.32 8.66 6.91
CA ASP A 74 0.31 8.55 8.36
C ASP A 74 1.72 8.72 8.94
N TYR A 75 2.77 8.43 8.14
CA TYR A 75 4.17 8.51 8.53
C TYR A 75 4.95 9.60 7.79
N GLU A 76 4.29 10.55 7.12
CA GLU A 76 4.93 11.61 6.34
C GLU A 76 5.95 12.42 7.14
N ARG A 77 5.70 12.61 8.45
CA ARG A 77 6.52 13.43 9.35
C ARG A 77 7.39 12.62 10.32
N PHE A 78 7.58 11.32 10.08
CA PHE A 78 8.28 10.48 11.06
C PHE A 78 9.74 10.92 11.31
N ASN A 79 10.42 11.54 10.34
CA ASN A 79 11.79 12.04 10.50
C ASN A 79 11.88 13.20 11.48
N ASP A 80 10.79 13.95 11.68
CA ASP A 80 10.68 15.10 12.57
C ASP A 80 10.20 14.70 13.97
N MET A 81 9.88 13.41 14.19
CA MET A 81 9.29 12.92 15.42
C MET A 81 10.34 12.33 16.37
N THR A 82 10.09 12.44 17.67
CA THR A 82 10.85 11.69 18.69
C THR A 82 10.52 10.20 18.60
N ASN A 83 11.37 9.34 19.16
CA ASN A 83 11.11 7.91 19.20
C ASN A 83 9.82 7.53 19.93
N THR A 84 9.40 8.32 20.91
CA THR A 84 8.16 8.09 21.65
C THR A 84 6.97 8.45 20.79
N ASP A 85 7.03 9.58 20.08
CA ASP A 85 5.95 10.02 19.19
C ASP A 85 5.76 9.03 18.03
N VAL A 86 6.86 8.54 17.44
CA VAL A 86 6.79 7.50 16.40
C VAL A 86 6.06 6.26 16.90
N LYS A 87 6.37 5.77 18.10
CA LYS A 87 5.67 4.59 18.67
C LYS A 87 4.19 4.84 18.88
N ALA A 88 3.82 6.02 19.41
CA ALA A 88 2.41 6.37 19.65
C ALA A 88 1.62 6.43 18.35
N VAL A 89 2.16 7.08 17.31
CA VAL A 89 1.52 7.16 15.98
C VAL A 89 1.40 5.77 15.35
N VAL A 90 2.45 4.97 15.41
CA VAL A 90 2.41 3.60 14.87
C VAL A 90 1.40 2.74 15.61
N GLN A 91 1.29 2.88 16.92
CA GLN A 91 0.28 2.18 17.72
C GLN A 91 -1.12 2.56 17.29
N GLU A 92 -1.42 3.86 17.17
CA GLU A 92 -2.73 4.35 16.71
C GLU A 92 -3.07 3.80 15.32
N VAL A 93 -2.12 3.84 14.37
CA VAL A 93 -2.34 3.33 13.01
C VAL A 93 -2.64 1.84 13.03
N THR A 94 -1.86 1.05 13.78
CA THR A 94 -2.05 -0.41 13.81
C THR A 94 -3.30 -0.81 14.57
N ASP A 95 -3.71 -0.06 15.61
CA ASP A 95 -5.00 -0.26 16.28
C ASP A 95 -6.17 -0.07 15.31
N LYS A 96 -6.15 1.01 14.53
CA LYS A 96 -7.21 1.26 13.53
C LYS A 96 -7.24 0.23 12.40
N ILE A 97 -6.10 -0.34 12.04
CA ILE A 97 -6.06 -1.46 11.07
C ILE A 97 -6.67 -2.71 11.71
N ALA A 98 -6.33 -3.02 12.95
CA ALA A 98 -6.92 -4.14 13.68
C ALA A 98 -8.44 -3.98 13.83
N ASP A 99 -8.91 -2.80 14.25
CA ASP A 99 -10.33 -2.47 14.33
C ASP A 99 -11.04 -2.68 12.97
N ALA A 100 -10.40 -2.31 11.87
CA ALA A 100 -10.96 -2.50 10.52
C ALA A 100 -11.09 -3.99 10.16
N VAL A 101 -10.09 -4.80 10.52
CA VAL A 101 -10.12 -6.27 10.32
C VAL A 101 -11.25 -6.88 11.13
N GLU A 102 -11.35 -6.58 12.44
CA GLU A 102 -12.41 -7.08 13.31
C GLU A 102 -13.80 -6.71 12.76
N GLN A 103 -13.98 -5.45 12.35
CA GLN A 103 -15.25 -4.98 11.79
C GLN A 103 -15.64 -5.70 10.50
N LEU A 104 -14.69 -6.06 9.63
CA LEU A 104 -14.97 -6.82 8.42
C LEU A 104 -15.35 -8.28 8.75
N MET A 105 -14.64 -8.90 9.70
CA MET A 105 -14.94 -10.26 10.16
C MET A 105 -16.31 -10.32 10.87
N ASP A 106 -16.64 -9.33 11.68
CA ASP A 106 -17.95 -9.21 12.34
C ASP A 106 -19.13 -9.06 11.36
N LEU A 107 -18.86 -8.56 10.15
CA LEU A 107 -19.83 -8.49 9.07
C LEU A 107 -19.99 -9.82 8.31
N GLY A 108 -19.18 -10.81 8.60
CA GLY A 108 -19.18 -12.11 7.93
C GLY A 108 -18.17 -12.26 6.79
N VAL A 109 -17.28 -11.28 6.57
CA VAL A 109 -16.16 -11.47 5.62
C VAL A 109 -15.30 -12.63 6.09
N GLU A 110 -15.22 -13.70 5.28
CA GLU A 110 -14.57 -14.93 5.70
C GLU A 110 -13.07 -14.77 5.84
N LYS A 111 -12.44 -14.05 4.90
CA LYS A 111 -10.98 -13.92 4.83
C LYS A 111 -10.54 -12.50 4.64
N VAL A 112 -9.53 -12.09 5.41
CA VAL A 112 -8.94 -10.76 5.28
C VAL A 112 -7.45 -10.87 4.95
N VAL A 113 -7.03 -10.19 3.89
CA VAL A 113 -5.62 -10.05 3.51
C VAL A 113 -5.15 -8.67 3.96
N VAL A 114 -4.09 -8.60 4.74
CA VAL A 114 -3.51 -7.32 5.20
C VAL A 114 -2.07 -7.22 4.73
N THR A 115 -1.70 -6.09 4.13
CA THR A 115 -0.31 -5.85 3.74
C THR A 115 0.52 -5.38 4.93
N THR A 116 1.75 -5.88 5.07
CA THR A 116 2.73 -5.21 5.93
C THR A 116 3.17 -3.89 5.30
N LEU A 117 3.71 -2.99 6.12
CA LEU A 117 4.35 -1.77 5.64
C LEU A 117 5.64 -2.13 4.87
N PRO A 118 5.78 -1.72 3.60
CA PRO A 118 7.02 -1.90 2.86
C PRO A 118 8.17 -1.10 3.47
N PRO A 119 9.43 -1.33 3.08
CA PRO A 119 10.58 -0.57 3.60
C PRO A 119 10.56 0.87 3.08
N ILE A 120 9.74 1.73 3.71
CA ILE A 120 9.49 3.11 3.26
C ILE A 120 10.77 3.94 3.12
N GLY A 121 11.77 3.71 3.97
CA GLY A 121 13.07 4.38 3.86
C GLY A 121 13.87 4.04 2.61
N CYS A 122 13.50 2.97 1.89
CA CYS A 122 14.10 2.59 0.61
C CYS A 122 13.35 3.15 -0.61
N THR A 123 12.28 3.90 -0.40
CA THR A 123 11.60 4.56 -1.53
C THR A 123 12.49 5.65 -2.12
N PRO A 124 12.44 5.90 -3.43
CA PRO A 124 13.27 6.93 -4.06
C PRO A 124 13.20 8.28 -3.35
N GLY A 125 12.00 8.73 -3.00
CA GLY A 125 11.78 10.02 -2.33
C GLY A 125 12.42 10.16 -0.94
N LEU A 126 12.69 9.05 -0.24
CA LEU A 126 13.37 9.06 1.08
C LEU A 126 14.83 8.65 1.00
N SER A 127 15.25 7.95 -0.04
CA SER A 127 16.63 7.52 -0.24
C SER A 127 17.47 8.48 -1.09
N LYS A 128 16.84 9.41 -1.83
CA LYS A 128 17.53 10.42 -2.63
C LYS A 128 18.29 11.42 -1.74
N THR A 129 19.58 11.54 -1.94
CA THR A 129 20.44 12.50 -1.23
C THR A 129 20.44 13.85 -1.94
N LYS A 130 21.05 14.87 -1.31
CA LYS A 130 21.22 16.20 -1.90
C LYS A 130 22.10 16.22 -3.16
N ASP A 131 22.92 15.17 -3.34
CA ASP A 131 23.82 15.01 -4.49
C ASP A 131 23.19 14.14 -5.60
N ASP A 132 21.87 13.98 -5.60
CA ASP A 132 21.10 13.15 -6.55
C ASP A 132 21.51 11.66 -6.57
N VAL A 133 22.07 11.18 -5.47
CA VAL A 133 22.43 9.76 -5.28
C VAL A 133 21.40 9.09 -4.38
N TYR A 134 21.04 7.85 -4.70
CA TYR A 134 20.10 7.06 -3.90
C TYR A 134 20.87 6.28 -2.82
N ASP A 135 20.64 6.62 -1.54
CA ASP A 135 21.36 6.00 -0.42
C ASP A 135 20.85 4.58 -0.16
N ALA A 136 21.80 3.66 -0.21
CA ALA A 136 21.55 2.24 0.05
C ALA A 136 21.25 1.91 1.52
N LYS A 137 21.44 2.85 2.45
CA LYS A 137 21.18 2.62 3.88
C LYS A 137 19.69 2.53 4.21
N CYS A 138 18.83 3.15 3.36
CA CYS A 138 17.40 3.09 3.53
C CYS A 138 16.96 3.55 4.94
N ASP A 139 17.34 4.76 5.35
CA ASP A 139 16.94 5.34 6.63
C ASP A 139 15.38 5.32 6.75
N GLY A 140 14.86 5.25 7.98
CA GLY A 140 13.42 5.13 8.22
C GLY A 140 12.88 3.68 8.33
N GLN A 141 13.73 2.65 8.21
CA GLN A 141 13.31 1.26 8.44
C GLN A 141 12.79 1.00 9.86
N LYS A 142 13.08 1.91 10.81
CA LYS A 142 12.60 1.79 12.18
C LYS A 142 11.08 1.83 12.27
N VAL A 143 10.44 2.77 11.56
CA VAL A 143 8.96 2.86 11.49
C VAL A 143 8.39 1.59 10.92
N THR A 144 8.92 1.12 9.79
CA THR A 144 8.51 -0.13 9.15
C THR A 144 8.61 -1.32 10.11
N SER A 145 9.70 -1.40 10.87
CA SER A 145 9.90 -2.52 11.80
C SER A 145 8.92 -2.49 12.97
N ILE A 146 8.71 -1.33 13.61
CA ILE A 146 7.78 -1.18 14.72
C ILE A 146 6.35 -1.46 14.24
N HIS A 147 5.96 -0.90 13.10
CA HIS A 147 4.62 -1.10 12.52
C HIS A 147 4.34 -2.58 12.27
N ASN A 148 5.25 -3.26 11.58
CA ASN A 148 5.04 -4.67 11.24
C ASN A 148 5.06 -5.58 12.48
N THR A 149 5.85 -5.24 13.50
CA THR A 149 5.79 -5.96 14.80
C THR A 149 4.41 -5.80 15.46
N TYR A 150 3.84 -4.60 15.48
CA TYR A 150 2.51 -4.37 16.07
C TYR A 150 1.39 -5.04 15.27
N LEU A 151 1.49 -5.08 13.93
CA LEU A 151 0.55 -5.86 13.11
C LEU A 151 0.65 -7.36 13.40
N GLU A 152 1.87 -7.90 13.55
CA GLU A 152 2.08 -9.29 13.90
C GLU A 152 1.38 -9.64 15.22
N GLU A 153 1.52 -8.79 16.23
CA GLU A 153 0.93 -8.98 17.54
C GLU A 153 -0.60 -8.86 17.55
N LYS A 154 -1.17 -7.92 16.77
CA LYS A 154 -2.59 -7.54 16.85
C LYS A 154 -3.47 -8.21 15.80
N VAL A 155 -2.93 -8.48 14.62
CA VAL A 155 -3.72 -8.83 13.44
C VAL A 155 -3.41 -10.24 12.96
N PHE A 156 -2.13 -10.58 12.81
CA PHE A 156 -1.74 -11.84 12.18
C PHE A 156 -1.81 -13.07 13.09
N GLN A 157 -2.36 -12.93 14.30
CA GLN A 157 -2.69 -14.07 15.17
C GLN A 157 -4.02 -14.73 14.78
N HIS A 158 -4.86 -14.07 13.97
CA HIS A 158 -6.12 -14.62 13.48
C HIS A 158 -5.87 -15.57 12.30
N LYS A 159 -6.40 -16.80 12.37
CA LYS A 159 -6.23 -17.83 11.32
C LYS A 159 -6.82 -17.42 9.96
N ASP A 160 -7.85 -16.57 9.96
CA ASP A 160 -8.58 -16.10 8.77
C ASP A 160 -8.02 -14.75 8.27
N VAL A 161 -6.84 -14.36 8.75
CA VAL A 161 -6.10 -13.19 8.30
C VAL A 161 -4.78 -13.61 7.67
N PHE A 162 -4.58 -13.22 6.41
CA PHE A 162 -3.34 -13.48 5.67
C PHE A 162 -2.39 -12.28 5.71
N ASN A 163 -1.16 -12.53 6.14
CA ASN A 163 -0.08 -11.56 6.09
C ASN A 163 0.55 -11.51 4.69
N LEU A 164 0.29 -10.42 3.95
CA LEU A 164 1.00 -10.13 2.71
C LEU A 164 2.28 -9.33 3.02
N ASP A 165 3.37 -10.04 3.29
CA ASP A 165 4.63 -9.45 3.75
C ASP A 165 5.36 -8.68 2.65
N LEU A 166 4.89 -7.45 2.39
CA LEU A 166 5.50 -6.54 1.42
C LEU A 166 6.94 -6.21 1.78
N LYS A 167 7.30 -6.10 3.08
CA LYS A 167 8.68 -5.82 3.50
C LYS A 167 9.63 -6.91 3.01
N ALA A 168 9.27 -8.18 3.17
CA ALA A 168 10.09 -9.29 2.70
C ALA A 168 10.18 -9.31 1.17
N ALA A 169 9.07 -9.11 0.45
CA ALA A 169 9.07 -9.09 -1.01
C ALA A 169 9.92 -7.95 -1.58
N PHE A 170 9.76 -6.74 -1.06
CA PHE A 170 10.59 -5.59 -1.46
C PHE A 170 12.07 -5.86 -1.21
N ASN A 171 12.42 -6.41 -0.04
CA ASN A 171 13.81 -6.74 0.28
C ASN A 171 14.39 -7.78 -0.68
N ARG A 172 13.62 -8.81 -1.07
CA ARG A 172 14.08 -9.81 -2.04
C ARG A 172 14.26 -9.23 -3.43
N LEU A 173 13.40 -8.32 -3.86
CA LEU A 173 13.38 -7.82 -5.24
C LEU A 173 14.25 -6.58 -5.44
N ALA A 174 14.22 -5.63 -4.51
CA ALA A 174 14.69 -4.27 -4.71
C ALA A 174 15.69 -3.76 -3.67
N ALA A 175 15.88 -4.43 -2.51
CA ALA A 175 16.91 -3.95 -1.58
C ALA A 175 18.28 -3.87 -2.26
N PRO A 176 19.13 -2.90 -1.89
CA PRO A 176 20.49 -2.79 -2.41
C PRO A 176 21.30 -4.08 -2.30
N SER A 177 21.12 -4.80 -1.19
CA SER A 177 21.75 -6.11 -0.93
C SER A 177 21.11 -7.30 -1.66
N SER A 178 19.97 -7.08 -2.32
CA SER A 178 19.25 -8.14 -3.04
C SER A 178 20.07 -8.72 -4.19
N ARG A 179 20.12 -10.04 -4.27
CA ARG A 179 20.74 -10.76 -5.39
C ARG A 179 19.85 -10.89 -6.63
N SER A 180 18.60 -10.38 -6.56
CA SER A 180 17.69 -10.38 -7.69
C SER A 180 18.28 -9.59 -8.86
N LYS A 181 18.25 -10.20 -10.06
CA LYS A 181 18.62 -9.57 -11.33
C LYS A 181 17.39 -9.09 -12.11
N ARG A 182 16.20 -9.14 -11.49
CA ARG A 182 14.92 -8.80 -12.14
C ARG A 182 14.93 -7.34 -12.60
N PHE A 183 15.39 -6.43 -11.73
CA PHE A 183 15.44 -5.00 -12.00
C PHE A 183 16.91 -4.54 -12.09
N LYS A 184 17.20 -3.72 -13.12
CA LYS A 184 18.49 -3.05 -13.26
C LYS A 184 18.59 -1.88 -12.27
N TYR A 185 17.49 -1.11 -12.16
CA TYR A 185 17.36 0.06 -11.31
C TYR A 185 16.44 -0.28 -10.14
N LYS A 186 17.01 -0.38 -8.93
CA LYS A 186 16.30 -0.87 -7.74
C LYS A 186 15.82 0.26 -6.85
N LEU A 187 16.60 1.31 -6.69
CA LEU A 187 16.28 2.48 -5.87
C LEU A 187 15.87 3.67 -6.74
N GLU A 188 16.47 3.84 -7.91
CA GLU A 188 16.15 4.91 -8.84
C GLU A 188 14.72 4.77 -9.38
N PRO A 189 13.93 5.86 -9.47
CA PRO A 189 12.61 5.84 -10.10
C PRO A 189 12.71 5.88 -11.62
N CYS A 190 11.72 5.36 -12.32
CA CYS A 190 11.60 5.48 -13.76
C CYS A 190 11.19 6.91 -14.18
N CYS A 191 10.39 7.55 -13.36
CA CYS A 191 9.94 8.93 -13.52
C CYS A 191 10.47 9.75 -12.35
N ASP A 192 11.50 10.54 -12.59
CA ASP A 192 12.22 11.32 -11.58
C ASP A 192 11.89 12.82 -11.75
N SER A 193 11.30 13.43 -10.72
CA SER A 193 11.01 14.87 -10.72
C SER A 193 12.29 15.69 -10.60
N PHE A 194 12.34 16.85 -11.27
CA PHE A 194 13.46 17.78 -11.17
C PHE A 194 13.54 18.46 -9.80
N ASP A 195 12.38 18.72 -9.22
CA ASP A 195 12.29 19.42 -7.92
C ASP A 195 12.07 18.44 -6.76
N GLN A 196 12.65 18.76 -5.62
CA GLN A 196 12.37 18.06 -4.38
C GLN A 196 10.90 18.32 -3.97
N GLY A 197 10.10 17.25 -3.94
CA GLY A 197 8.66 17.34 -3.68
C GLY A 197 7.81 17.57 -4.92
N GLY A 198 8.41 17.66 -6.11
CA GLY A 198 7.71 17.56 -7.39
C GLY A 198 7.12 16.17 -7.61
N TYR A 199 6.38 16.00 -8.68
CA TYR A 199 5.72 14.72 -8.98
C TYR A 199 5.79 14.36 -10.46
N CYS A 200 5.71 13.09 -10.75
CA CYS A 200 5.65 12.57 -12.11
C CYS A 200 4.38 13.04 -12.83
N GLY A 201 4.53 13.64 -13.98
CA GLY A 201 3.43 14.26 -14.72
C GLY A 201 3.27 15.77 -14.46
N GLN A 202 4.11 16.38 -13.63
CA GLN A 202 4.14 17.82 -13.44
C GLN A 202 4.64 18.52 -14.70
N ILE A 203 3.94 19.59 -15.09
CA ILE A 203 4.31 20.44 -16.24
C ILE A 203 4.37 21.89 -15.80
N THR A 204 5.16 22.70 -16.50
CA THR A 204 5.15 24.18 -16.37
C THR A 204 3.87 24.79 -16.94
N GLU A 205 3.68 26.11 -16.74
CA GLU A 205 2.61 26.86 -17.39
C GLU A 205 2.69 26.80 -18.91
N ASP A 206 3.89 26.69 -19.47
CA ASP A 206 4.15 26.55 -20.91
C ASP A 206 4.00 25.11 -21.43
N GLY A 207 3.66 24.15 -20.56
CA GLY A 207 3.43 22.74 -20.89
C GLY A 207 4.69 21.87 -20.91
N GLU A 208 5.84 22.36 -20.44
CA GLU A 208 7.09 21.61 -20.42
C GLU A 208 7.14 20.65 -19.23
N PRO A 209 7.53 19.36 -19.44
CA PRO A 209 7.67 18.39 -18.36
C PRO A 209 8.70 18.82 -17.31
N GLN A 210 8.33 18.70 -16.03
CA GLN A 210 9.22 18.94 -14.88
C GLN A 210 9.75 17.62 -14.29
N TYR A 211 9.95 16.63 -15.14
CA TYR A 211 10.46 15.30 -14.75
C TYR A 211 11.20 14.63 -15.91
N ASN A 212 12.09 13.72 -15.56
CA ASN A 212 12.72 12.79 -16.49
C ASN A 212 11.93 11.49 -16.55
N LEU A 213 11.79 10.92 -17.74
CA LEU A 213 11.13 9.63 -17.92
C LEU A 213 12.07 8.61 -18.55
N GLY A 214 12.31 7.49 -17.85
CA GLY A 214 13.09 6.37 -18.35
C GLY A 214 12.38 5.64 -19.50
N SER A 215 13.13 5.32 -20.54
CA SER A 215 12.59 4.68 -21.77
C SER A 215 12.19 3.20 -21.59
N LYS A 216 12.57 2.55 -20.49
CA LYS A 216 12.33 1.12 -20.24
C LYS A 216 11.82 0.89 -18.84
N PRO A 217 10.53 1.20 -18.54
CA PRO A 217 9.95 1.11 -17.20
C PRO A 217 10.11 -0.28 -16.55
N ASP A 218 10.06 -1.36 -17.33
CA ASP A 218 10.22 -2.74 -16.84
C ASP A 218 11.61 -3.05 -16.26
N LYS A 219 12.59 -2.17 -16.44
CA LYS A 219 13.92 -2.29 -15.85
C LYS A 219 14.04 -1.60 -14.48
N PHE A 220 13.05 -0.79 -14.13
CA PHE A 220 12.98 -0.08 -12.86
C PHE A 220 12.02 -0.81 -11.92
N PHE A 221 12.40 -0.90 -10.63
CA PHE A 221 11.49 -1.38 -9.61
C PHE A 221 10.47 -0.31 -9.24
N ASN A 222 10.92 0.94 -9.08
CA ASN A 222 10.08 2.09 -8.74
C ASN A 222 9.67 2.86 -9.99
N TRP A 223 8.41 3.33 -10.00
CA TRP A 223 7.87 4.24 -11.02
C TRP A 223 8.25 5.68 -10.72
N ASP A 224 7.93 6.14 -9.52
CA ASP A 224 8.17 7.48 -8.99
C ASP A 224 8.82 7.41 -7.61
N ASP A 225 8.77 8.51 -6.87
CA ASP A 225 9.35 8.62 -5.51
C ASP A 225 8.85 7.54 -4.55
N ILE A 226 7.71 6.86 -4.83
CA ILE A 226 6.99 6.06 -3.85
C ILE A 226 6.52 4.75 -4.39
N ASN A 227 5.99 4.79 -5.60
CA ASN A 227 5.22 3.69 -6.17
C ASN A 227 6.11 2.77 -6.99
N PRO A 228 6.01 1.44 -6.83
CA PRO A 228 6.59 0.50 -7.77
C PRO A 228 6.01 0.66 -9.17
N THR A 229 6.77 0.30 -10.20
CA THR A 229 6.27 0.14 -11.57
C THR A 229 5.24 -0.99 -11.64
N HIS A 230 4.50 -1.09 -12.75
CA HIS A 230 3.68 -2.27 -13.02
C HIS A 230 4.51 -3.57 -12.98
N ALA A 231 5.74 -3.54 -13.50
CA ALA A 231 6.66 -4.68 -13.42
C ALA A 231 7.09 -4.98 -11.98
N GLY A 232 7.26 -3.94 -11.15
CA GLY A 232 7.53 -4.05 -9.72
C GLY A 232 6.37 -4.72 -8.98
N TRP A 233 5.16 -4.21 -9.14
CA TRP A 233 3.96 -4.79 -8.52
C TRP A 233 3.70 -6.23 -9.01
N LYS A 234 3.84 -6.49 -10.31
CA LYS A 234 3.69 -7.85 -10.86
C LYS A 234 4.71 -8.81 -10.24
N ALA A 235 5.95 -8.38 -10.01
CA ALA A 235 6.95 -9.21 -9.36
C ALA A 235 6.63 -9.45 -7.88
N ILE A 236 6.15 -8.43 -7.16
CA ILE A 236 5.72 -8.53 -5.75
C ILE A 236 4.56 -9.53 -5.62
N VAL A 237 3.48 -9.35 -6.39
CA VAL A 237 2.29 -10.21 -6.32
C VAL A 237 2.63 -11.65 -6.66
N LYS A 238 3.53 -11.87 -7.62
CA LYS A 238 3.98 -13.21 -7.99
C LYS A 238 4.67 -13.96 -6.84
N GLU A 239 5.32 -13.25 -5.92
CA GLU A 239 5.91 -13.86 -4.72
C GLU A 239 4.86 -14.50 -3.79
N PHE A 240 3.62 -14.02 -3.85
CA PHE A 240 2.52 -14.44 -2.97
C PHE A 240 1.45 -15.26 -3.69
N GLU A 241 1.54 -15.44 -5.00
CA GLU A 241 0.45 -16.01 -5.83
C GLU A 241 -0.05 -17.34 -5.27
N GLU A 242 0.83 -18.30 -5.02
CA GLU A 242 0.47 -19.61 -4.47
C GLU A 242 -0.09 -19.51 -3.04
N SER A 243 0.51 -18.67 -2.22
CA SER A 243 0.05 -18.50 -0.84
C SER A 243 -1.33 -17.87 -0.76
N ILE A 244 -1.61 -16.87 -1.62
CA ILE A 244 -2.93 -16.24 -1.71
C ILE A 244 -3.96 -17.24 -2.24
N LYS A 245 -3.65 -17.99 -3.29
CA LYS A 245 -4.54 -19.02 -3.82
C LYS A 245 -4.91 -20.06 -2.76
N ASN A 246 -3.91 -20.57 -2.05
CA ASN A 246 -4.14 -21.54 -0.98
C ASN A 246 -4.98 -20.96 0.16
N PHE A 247 -4.75 -19.71 0.54
CA PHE A 247 -5.50 -19.03 1.59
C PHE A 247 -6.95 -18.75 1.16
N ALA A 248 -7.14 -18.27 -0.05
CA ALA A 248 -8.46 -17.94 -0.60
C ALA A 248 -9.23 -19.16 -1.17
N HIS A 249 -8.59 -20.33 -1.19
CA HIS A 249 -9.16 -21.56 -1.76
C HIS A 249 -9.59 -21.43 -3.25
N ILE A 250 -8.82 -20.70 -4.08
CA ILE A 250 -9.04 -20.44 -5.51
C ILE A 250 -7.93 -20.98 -6.39
#